data_7b6358423d52fccda76415437a4daaef
#
_entry.id   7b6358423d52fccda76415437a4daaef
#
_cell.length_a   1.000
_cell.length_b   1.000
_cell.length_c   1.000
_cell.angle_alpha   90.00
_cell.angle_beta   90.00
_cell.angle_gamma   90.00
#
_symmetry.space_group_name_H-M   'P 1'
#
loop_
_entity.id
_entity.type
_entity.pdbx_description
1 polymer ?
#
loop_
_entity_poly.entity_id
_entity_poly.type
_entity_poly.pdbx_seq_one_letter_code
_entity_poly.pdbx_strand_id
1 'polypeptide(L)'
;ALKWFGIEATAAGDNGIGYNDVVRWLYDALFKMNIECDFVWPESDNLDQYKAIFVPALYAAPDELLEKLKQYTANGGTLVATFKTAFANENVKVSHEMQPHILSNCFGISYQQFTFPKNTGLSGSIINGIAKGADEEAEAKVFMELLMPQEAEVLASYDHYNWKEYAAITKNHYRKGTAIYIGCMTDDNTLKAVLTEAFNSAEVEIPEYSWPVIVRKGTNDLGKCVRYILNYSAEEQNVVYHGADGTELFSEESVQDGESITVLPWNLKIVEEA
;
A
#
# COMPACT_ATOMS: atom_id res chain seq x y z
N ALA A 1 20.55 4.65 10.05
CA ALA A 1 20.47 3.19 10.25
C ALA A 1 19.86 2.49 9.04
N LEU A 2 18.69 2.92 8.58
CA LEU A 2 18.01 2.29 7.42
C LEU A 2 18.84 2.35 6.14
N LYS A 3 19.58 3.44 5.92
CA LYS A 3 20.48 3.57 4.77
C LYS A 3 21.63 2.58 4.81
N TRP A 4 22.18 2.30 6.00
CA TRP A 4 23.36 1.43 6.16
C TRP A 4 22.99 -0.04 6.35
N PHE A 5 21.86 -0.34 6.97
CA PHE A 5 21.46 -1.70 7.37
C PHE A 5 20.13 -2.14 6.80
N GLY A 6 19.44 -1.26 6.08
CA GLY A 6 18.17 -1.55 5.45
C GLY A 6 18.34 -2.19 4.07
N ILE A 7 17.49 -1.79 3.17
CA ILE A 7 17.38 -2.36 1.82
C ILE A 7 18.67 -2.15 1.01
N GLU A 8 19.28 -0.97 1.10
CA GLU A 8 20.50 -0.65 0.35
C GLU A 8 21.69 -1.55 0.76
N ALA A 9 21.84 -1.85 2.05
CA ALA A 9 22.94 -2.67 2.53
C ALA A 9 22.82 -4.15 2.18
N THR A 10 21.62 -4.62 1.92
CA THR A 10 21.32 -6.03 1.63
C THR A 10 20.89 -6.27 0.19
N ALA A 11 20.48 -5.26 -0.54
CA ALA A 11 20.44 -5.27 -1.99
C ALA A 11 21.88 -5.12 -2.49
N ALA A 12 22.71 -6.13 -2.22
CA ALA A 12 24.07 -6.17 -2.71
C ALA A 12 24.02 -6.19 -4.25
N GLY A 13 24.34 -5.09 -4.85
CA GLY A 13 24.39 -4.92 -6.30
C GLY A 13 23.35 -3.95 -6.81
N ASP A 14 23.75 -3.21 -7.64
CA ASP A 14 23.32 -2.29 -8.69
C ASP A 14 21.82 -2.00 -8.93
N ASN A 15 20.90 -2.46 -8.08
CA ASN A 15 19.48 -2.18 -8.26
C ASN A 15 19.08 -0.75 -7.87
N GLY A 16 19.95 -0.02 -7.19
CA GLY A 16 19.76 1.39 -6.85
C GLY A 16 18.53 1.69 -5.98
N ILE A 17 17.88 0.66 -5.43
CA ILE A 17 16.65 0.79 -4.65
C ILE A 17 16.98 1.05 -3.19
N GLY A 18 16.60 2.23 -2.70
CA GLY A 18 16.72 2.62 -1.30
C GLY A 18 15.41 2.55 -0.54
N TYR A 19 15.47 2.85 0.75
CA TYR A 19 14.27 2.88 1.62
C TYR A 19 13.18 3.83 1.08
N ASN A 20 13.58 5.02 0.62
CA ASN A 20 12.63 5.98 0.08
C ASN A 20 11.92 5.47 -1.19
N ASP A 21 12.55 4.59 -1.95
CA ASP A 21 11.91 4.02 -3.15
C ASP A 21 10.81 3.03 -2.75
N VAL A 22 10.98 2.29 -1.64
CA VAL A 22 9.92 1.42 -1.10
C VAL A 22 8.76 2.25 -0.52
N VAL A 23 9.06 3.34 0.17
CA VAL A 23 8.02 4.29 0.64
C VAL A 23 7.25 4.85 -0.54
N ARG A 24 7.97 5.32 -1.59
CA ARG A 24 7.35 5.87 -2.80
C ARG A 24 6.56 4.84 -3.58
N TRP A 25 7.04 3.61 -3.67
CA TRP A 25 6.33 2.51 -4.32
C TRP A 25 4.92 2.33 -3.74
N LEU A 26 4.78 2.34 -2.41
CA LEU A 26 3.47 2.31 -1.76
C LEU A 26 2.69 3.62 -1.95
N TYR A 27 3.35 4.76 -1.72
CA TYR A 27 2.71 6.08 -1.81
C TYR A 27 2.19 6.38 -3.22
N ASP A 28 2.99 6.11 -4.26
CA ASP A 28 2.62 6.36 -5.64
C ASP A 28 1.42 5.50 -6.06
N ALA A 29 1.35 4.25 -5.57
CA ALA A 29 0.19 3.39 -5.80
C ALA A 29 -1.08 3.93 -5.11
N LEU A 30 -0.98 4.35 -3.84
CA LEU A 30 -2.08 4.98 -3.10
C LEU A 30 -2.54 6.27 -3.79
N PHE A 31 -1.60 7.11 -4.21
CA PHE A 31 -1.88 8.36 -4.93
C PHE A 31 -2.66 8.10 -6.23
N LYS A 32 -2.19 7.14 -7.05
CA LYS A 32 -2.86 6.74 -8.30
C LYS A 32 -4.25 6.12 -8.07
N MET A 33 -4.50 5.54 -6.90
CA MET A 33 -5.81 5.02 -6.48
C MET A 33 -6.72 6.09 -5.87
N ASN A 34 -6.31 7.34 -5.84
CA ASN A 34 -7.03 8.45 -5.20
C ASN A 34 -7.22 8.29 -3.68
N ILE A 35 -6.42 7.47 -3.03
CA ILE A 35 -6.43 7.32 -1.57
C ILE A 35 -5.53 8.38 -0.95
N GLU A 36 -6.11 9.15 -0.05
CA GLU A 36 -5.36 10.12 0.76
C GLU A 36 -4.70 9.42 1.94
N CYS A 37 -3.45 9.78 2.24
CA CYS A 37 -2.72 9.20 3.36
C CYS A 37 -1.85 10.24 4.06
N ASP A 38 -1.68 10.03 5.35
CA ASP A 38 -0.76 10.79 6.21
C ASP A 38 0.52 10.00 6.45
N PHE A 39 1.59 10.71 6.79
CA PHE A 39 2.79 10.12 7.36
C PHE A 39 2.75 10.22 8.88
N VAL A 40 2.80 9.08 9.55
CA VAL A 40 2.70 8.98 11.00
C VAL A 40 4.06 8.63 11.59
N TRP A 41 4.42 9.30 12.66
CA TRP A 41 5.68 9.04 13.37
C TRP A 41 5.50 7.91 14.41
N PRO A 42 6.58 7.17 14.73
CA PRO A 42 6.52 6.09 15.74
C PRO A 42 5.97 6.53 17.09
N GLU A 43 6.22 7.80 17.47
CA GLU A 43 5.80 8.39 18.72
C GLU A 43 4.32 8.83 18.74
N SER A 44 3.65 8.82 17.58
CA SER A 44 2.25 9.24 17.50
C SER A 44 1.33 8.32 18.30
N ASP A 45 0.48 8.89 19.15
CA ASP A 45 -0.43 8.12 20.02
C ASP A 45 -1.80 7.83 19.39
N ASN A 46 -2.05 8.35 18.18
CA ASN A 46 -3.35 8.37 17.53
C ASN A 46 -3.48 7.38 16.36
N LEU A 47 -2.84 6.22 16.42
CA LEU A 47 -2.91 5.22 15.35
C LEU A 47 -4.34 4.73 15.10
N ASP A 48 -5.18 4.69 16.13
CA ASP A 48 -6.56 4.19 16.07
C ASP A 48 -7.50 5.06 15.20
N GLN A 49 -7.07 6.27 14.82
CA GLN A 49 -7.83 7.10 13.88
C GLN A 49 -7.74 6.61 12.43
N TYR A 50 -6.74 5.79 12.11
CA TYR A 50 -6.53 5.26 10.76
C TYR A 50 -7.16 3.88 10.62
N LYS A 51 -7.90 3.65 9.55
CA LYS A 51 -8.49 2.35 9.20
C LYS A 51 -7.45 1.35 8.70
N ALA A 52 -6.44 1.86 7.99
CA ALA A 52 -5.30 1.07 7.50
C ALA A 52 -3.98 1.78 7.77
N ILE A 53 -2.97 1.03 8.19
CA ILE A 53 -1.60 1.49 8.38
C ILE A 53 -0.67 0.67 7.50
N PHE A 54 0.16 1.37 6.72
CA PHE A 54 1.18 0.78 5.85
C PHE A 54 2.56 0.97 6.46
N VAL A 55 3.31 -0.11 6.55
CA VAL A 55 4.64 -0.16 7.17
C VAL A 55 5.68 -0.58 6.13
N PRO A 56 6.26 0.38 5.39
CA PRO A 56 7.27 0.09 4.38
C PRO A 56 8.61 -0.26 5.03
N ALA A 57 9.07 -1.48 4.86
CA ALA A 57 10.40 -1.97 5.23
C ALA A 57 10.94 -1.42 6.57
N LEU A 58 10.14 -1.51 7.63
CA LEU A 58 10.51 -1.06 8.97
C LEU A 58 11.60 -2.00 9.55
N TYR A 59 12.82 -1.87 9.05
CA TYR A 59 13.92 -2.77 9.32
C TYR A 59 14.30 -2.82 10.79
N ALA A 60 14.49 -1.67 11.41
CA ALA A 60 14.87 -1.54 12.81
C ALA A 60 13.80 -0.80 13.60
N ALA A 61 13.29 -1.44 14.64
CA ALA A 61 12.27 -0.88 15.50
C ALA A 61 12.41 -1.39 16.94
N PRO A 62 12.08 -0.58 17.96
CA PRO A 62 11.97 -1.06 19.32
C PRO A 62 10.74 -1.96 19.47
N ASP A 63 10.81 -2.90 20.40
CA ASP A 63 9.74 -3.85 20.68
C ASP A 63 8.40 -3.16 21.03
N GLU A 64 8.47 -2.02 21.70
CA GLU A 64 7.30 -1.19 22.06
C GLU A 64 6.52 -0.72 20.84
N LEU A 65 7.21 -0.33 19.75
CA LEU A 65 6.55 0.06 18.52
C LEU A 65 5.91 -1.15 17.83
N LEU A 66 6.59 -2.30 17.84
CA LEU A 66 6.04 -3.53 17.26
C LEU A 66 4.80 -4.01 18.02
N GLU A 67 4.81 -3.96 19.36
CA GLU A 67 3.63 -4.27 20.18
C GLU A 67 2.50 -3.26 19.95
N LYS A 68 2.80 -1.97 19.74
CA LYS A 68 1.82 -0.95 19.41
C LYS A 68 1.12 -1.24 18.08
N LEU A 69 1.87 -1.61 17.04
CA LEU A 69 1.31 -2.02 15.74
C LEU A 69 0.45 -3.29 15.85
N LYS A 70 0.92 -4.26 16.61
CA LYS A 70 0.18 -5.50 16.90
C LYS A 70 -1.12 -5.23 17.65
N GLN A 71 -1.09 -4.34 18.64
CA GLN A 71 -2.29 -3.94 19.39
C GLN A 71 -3.27 -3.17 18.51
N TYR A 72 -2.80 -2.27 17.63
CA TYR A 72 -3.63 -1.60 16.64
C TYR A 72 -4.42 -2.61 15.80
N THR A 73 -3.74 -3.66 15.31
CA THR A 73 -4.41 -4.72 14.56
C THR A 73 -5.39 -5.50 15.43
N ALA A 74 -4.99 -5.83 16.67
CA ALA A 74 -5.87 -6.56 17.59
C ALA A 74 -7.16 -5.81 17.92
N ASN A 75 -7.15 -4.48 17.86
CA ASN A 75 -8.30 -3.61 18.11
C ASN A 75 -9.23 -3.46 16.89
N GLY A 76 -8.83 -3.91 15.70
CA GLY A 76 -9.66 -3.88 14.51
C GLY A 76 -9.04 -3.16 13.31
N GLY A 77 -7.83 -2.61 13.46
CA GLY A 77 -7.12 -1.95 12.36
C GLY A 77 -6.61 -2.93 11.30
N THR A 78 -6.42 -2.45 10.10
CA THR A 78 -5.75 -3.19 9.01
C THR A 78 -4.30 -2.78 8.92
N LEU A 79 -3.39 -3.72 9.16
CA LEU A 79 -1.93 -3.50 9.12
C LEU A 79 -1.36 -4.15 7.87
N VAL A 80 -0.69 -3.37 7.04
CA VAL A 80 0.03 -3.87 5.86
C VAL A 80 1.52 -3.60 6.04
N ALA A 81 2.32 -4.65 6.09
CA ALA A 81 3.77 -4.52 6.16
C ALA A 81 4.45 -5.13 4.94
N THR A 82 5.60 -4.57 4.61
CA THR A 82 6.42 -5.11 3.53
C THR A 82 7.65 -5.85 4.06
N PHE A 83 8.32 -6.53 3.18
CA PHE A 83 9.58 -7.23 3.45
C PHE A 83 10.53 -6.38 4.33
N LYS A 84 11.38 -7.05 5.10
CA LYS A 84 12.32 -6.49 6.09
C LYS A 84 11.69 -5.76 7.27
N THR A 85 10.41 -5.87 7.48
CA THR A 85 9.76 -5.31 8.68
C THR A 85 10.11 -6.16 9.92
N ALA A 86 10.44 -5.47 11.03
CA ALA A 86 10.79 -6.05 12.32
C ALA A 86 12.04 -6.99 12.29
N PHE A 87 13.01 -6.68 11.44
CA PHE A 87 14.19 -7.52 11.28
C PHE A 87 15.21 -7.33 12.40
N ALA A 88 15.35 -6.11 12.90
CA ALA A 88 16.30 -5.75 13.94
C ALA A 88 15.66 -4.79 14.97
N ASN A 89 16.24 -4.74 16.17
CA ASN A 89 15.84 -3.76 17.17
C ASN A 89 16.42 -2.36 16.85
N GLU A 90 16.12 -1.36 17.70
CA GLU A 90 16.58 0.04 17.56
C GLU A 90 18.11 0.19 17.53
N ASN A 91 18.85 -0.77 18.05
CA ASN A 91 20.32 -0.82 17.99
C ASN A 91 20.86 -1.60 16.78
N VAL A 92 19.96 -1.93 15.83
CA VAL A 92 20.26 -2.69 14.61
C VAL A 92 20.77 -4.13 14.91
N LYS A 93 20.42 -4.65 16.06
CA LYS A 93 20.72 -6.03 16.42
C LYS A 93 19.58 -6.92 15.94
N VAL A 94 19.89 -7.86 15.06
CA VAL A 94 18.92 -8.84 14.54
C VAL A 94 18.37 -9.67 15.70
N SER A 95 17.05 -9.88 15.70
CA SER A 95 16.41 -10.76 16.68
C SER A 95 16.92 -12.19 16.55
N HIS A 96 16.99 -12.90 17.67
CA HIS A 96 17.29 -14.32 17.70
C HIS A 96 16.06 -15.20 17.40
N GLU A 97 14.88 -14.62 17.44
CA GLU A 97 13.64 -15.26 17.07
C GLU A 97 13.43 -15.23 15.55
N MET A 98 12.56 -16.12 15.07
CA MET A 98 12.18 -16.10 13.66
C MET A 98 11.46 -14.78 13.30
N GLN A 99 11.73 -14.30 12.12
CA GLN A 99 11.10 -13.10 11.59
C GLN A 99 9.63 -13.34 11.22
N PRO A 100 8.77 -12.35 11.29
CA PRO A 100 8.99 -10.94 11.69
C PRO A 100 8.86 -10.70 13.22
N HIS A 101 9.56 -11.46 14.02
CA HIS A 101 9.73 -11.30 15.47
C HIS A 101 8.37 -11.18 16.21
N ILE A 102 8.15 -10.16 17.01
CA ILE A 102 6.91 -9.89 17.77
C ILE A 102 5.65 -9.92 16.88
N LEU A 103 5.79 -9.55 15.61
CA LEU A 103 4.67 -9.50 14.66
C LEU A 103 4.34 -10.87 14.03
N SER A 104 5.11 -11.94 14.29
CA SER A 104 4.89 -13.25 13.67
C SER A 104 3.46 -13.76 13.86
N ASN A 105 2.93 -13.72 15.08
CA ASN A 105 1.54 -14.14 15.35
C ASN A 105 0.51 -13.17 14.74
N CYS A 106 0.83 -11.87 14.64
CA CYS A 106 -0.05 -10.89 14.03
C CYS A 106 -0.22 -11.17 12.54
N PHE A 107 0.87 -11.40 11.83
CA PHE A 107 0.86 -11.76 10.41
C PHE A 107 0.56 -13.23 10.13
N GLY A 108 0.58 -14.11 11.15
CA GLY A 108 0.37 -15.56 11.01
C GLY A 108 1.44 -16.24 10.16
N ILE A 109 2.65 -15.73 10.17
CA ILE A 109 3.79 -16.22 9.38
C ILE A 109 5.08 -16.25 10.19
N SER A 110 6.04 -16.96 9.66
CA SER A 110 7.45 -16.83 10.03
C SER A 110 8.33 -16.95 8.79
N TYR A 111 9.58 -16.47 8.89
CA TYR A 111 10.60 -16.76 7.89
C TYR A 111 12.00 -16.71 8.49
N GLN A 112 12.94 -17.41 7.88
CA GLN A 112 14.35 -17.45 8.28
C GLN A 112 15.28 -17.17 7.11
N GLN A 113 14.76 -17.21 5.90
CA GLN A 113 15.53 -17.10 4.67
C GLN A 113 14.94 -16.01 3.77
N PHE A 114 15.83 -15.37 3.07
CA PHE A 114 15.53 -14.41 2.01
C PHE A 114 16.53 -14.59 0.87
N THR A 115 16.16 -14.12 -0.30
CA THR A 115 17.02 -14.14 -1.48
C THR A 115 16.68 -12.96 -2.41
N PHE A 116 17.42 -12.86 -3.49
CA PHE A 116 17.12 -11.90 -4.55
C PHE A 116 16.36 -12.60 -5.66
N PRO A 117 15.25 -12.02 -6.13
CA PRO A 117 14.49 -12.61 -7.21
C PRO A 117 15.31 -12.61 -8.51
N LYS A 118 15.19 -13.71 -9.24
CA LYS A 118 15.74 -13.82 -10.59
C LYS A 118 14.74 -14.60 -11.42
N ASN A 119 14.08 -13.91 -12.35
CA ASN A 119 13.01 -14.50 -13.16
C ASN A 119 11.98 -15.24 -12.30
N THR A 120 11.51 -14.59 -11.25
CA THR A 120 10.59 -15.18 -10.27
C THR A 120 9.22 -14.54 -10.46
N GLY A 121 8.29 -15.30 -10.99
CA GLY A 121 6.88 -14.91 -11.11
C GLY A 121 6.14 -15.02 -9.77
N LEU A 122 4.91 -14.52 -9.77
CA LEU A 122 3.96 -14.67 -8.68
C LEU A 122 2.70 -15.38 -9.18
N SER A 123 2.14 -16.26 -8.36
CA SER A 123 0.90 -16.99 -8.65
C SER A 123 0.04 -17.09 -7.39
N GLY A 124 -1.29 -17.08 -7.53
CA GLY A 124 -2.21 -17.20 -6.39
C GLY A 124 -3.54 -16.51 -6.63
N SER A 125 -4.40 -16.51 -5.61
CA SER A 125 -5.76 -15.97 -5.70
C SER A 125 -5.78 -14.50 -6.09
N ILE A 126 -4.91 -13.69 -5.50
CA ILE A 126 -4.85 -12.25 -5.76
C ILE A 126 -4.35 -11.95 -7.17
N ILE A 127 -3.46 -12.78 -7.70
CA ILE A 127 -2.92 -12.63 -9.07
C ILE A 127 -3.97 -13.01 -10.11
N ASN A 128 -4.75 -14.06 -9.86
CA ASN A 128 -5.81 -14.52 -10.75
C ASN A 128 -6.94 -13.49 -10.91
N GLY A 129 -7.11 -12.61 -9.92
CA GLY A 129 -8.10 -11.51 -9.95
C GLY A 129 -7.66 -10.28 -10.76
N ILE A 130 -6.39 -10.20 -11.15
CA ILE A 130 -5.88 -9.07 -11.92
C ILE A 130 -6.28 -9.24 -13.38
N ALA A 131 -6.94 -8.20 -13.94
CA ALA A 131 -7.20 -8.17 -15.38
C ALA A 131 -5.86 -8.14 -16.14
N LYS A 132 -5.53 -9.21 -16.81
CA LYS A 132 -4.27 -9.31 -17.58
C LYS A 132 -4.31 -8.37 -18.76
N GLY A 133 -3.53 -7.31 -18.72
CA GLY A 133 -2.99 -6.67 -19.92
C GLY A 133 -2.00 -7.65 -20.58
N ALA A 134 -1.93 -7.65 -21.90
CA ALA A 134 -1.29 -8.72 -22.67
C ALA A 134 0.21 -8.94 -22.42
N ASP A 135 0.90 -8.07 -21.65
CA ASP A 135 2.37 -8.02 -21.54
C ASP A 135 2.92 -7.90 -20.11
N GLU A 136 2.09 -7.94 -19.07
CA GLU A 136 2.59 -7.79 -17.68
C GLU A 136 2.40 -9.09 -16.90
N GLU A 137 3.50 -9.80 -16.69
CA GLU A 137 3.54 -10.93 -15.77
C GLU A 137 3.71 -10.41 -14.34
N ALA A 138 2.93 -10.98 -13.40
CA ALA A 138 3.12 -10.71 -11.98
C ALA A 138 4.48 -11.26 -11.54
N GLU A 139 5.36 -10.38 -11.03
CA GLU A 139 6.74 -10.74 -10.70
C GLU A 139 7.20 -10.19 -9.34
N ALA A 140 8.09 -10.96 -8.70
CA ALA A 140 8.84 -10.51 -7.54
C ALA A 140 10.06 -9.72 -8.01
N LYS A 141 10.27 -8.54 -7.41
CA LYS A 141 11.37 -7.62 -7.71
C LYS A 141 12.21 -7.36 -6.46
N VAL A 142 13.44 -6.94 -6.65
CA VAL A 142 14.37 -6.39 -5.65
C VAL A 142 14.76 -7.36 -4.54
N PHE A 143 13.83 -7.87 -3.77
CA PHE A 143 14.08 -8.68 -2.58
C PHE A 143 12.91 -9.63 -2.34
N MET A 144 13.17 -10.82 -1.86
CA MET A 144 12.13 -11.78 -1.54
C MET A 144 12.45 -12.55 -0.24
N GLU A 145 11.50 -12.56 0.66
CA GLU A 145 11.49 -13.36 1.87
C GLU A 145 10.72 -14.64 1.63
N LEU A 146 11.26 -15.74 2.10
CA LEU A 146 10.65 -17.05 1.92
C LEU A 146 9.66 -17.31 3.07
N LEU A 147 8.44 -16.80 2.91
CA LEU A 147 7.43 -16.82 3.96
C LEU A 147 6.89 -18.24 4.18
N MET A 148 6.81 -18.63 5.45
CA MET A 148 6.21 -19.87 5.92
C MET A 148 4.89 -19.54 6.65
N PRO A 149 3.74 -19.70 6.01
CA PRO A 149 2.44 -19.45 6.65
C PRO A 149 2.21 -20.44 7.81
N GLN A 150 1.68 -19.94 8.90
CA GLN A 150 1.25 -20.72 10.06
C GLN A 150 -0.28 -20.73 10.16
N GLU A 151 -0.87 -19.53 10.27
CA GLU A 151 -2.33 -19.34 10.32
C GLU A 151 -2.81 -18.44 9.17
N ALA A 152 -1.88 -17.78 8.46
CA ALA A 152 -2.21 -16.87 7.40
C ALA A 152 -2.70 -17.56 6.12
N GLU A 153 -3.67 -16.96 5.47
CA GLU A 153 -4.07 -17.26 4.11
C GLU A 153 -2.97 -16.82 3.13
N VAL A 154 -2.66 -17.67 2.15
CA VAL A 154 -1.71 -17.37 1.09
C VAL A 154 -2.45 -16.69 -0.06
N LEU A 155 -2.18 -15.41 -0.28
CA LEU A 155 -2.71 -14.64 -1.40
C LEU A 155 -1.89 -14.83 -2.69
N ALA A 156 -0.57 -14.95 -2.54
CA ALA A 156 0.33 -15.30 -3.63
C ALA A 156 1.54 -16.08 -3.13
N SER A 157 2.03 -17.00 -3.96
CA SER A 157 3.29 -17.74 -3.81
C SER A 157 4.25 -17.37 -4.92
N TYR A 158 5.54 -17.68 -4.74
CA TYR A 158 6.54 -17.51 -5.78
C TYR A 158 6.34 -18.58 -6.88
N ASP A 159 6.21 -18.14 -8.13
CA ASP A 159 6.18 -19.04 -9.29
C ASP A 159 7.61 -19.28 -9.79
N HIS A 160 8.30 -20.17 -9.09
CA HIS A 160 9.68 -20.54 -9.37
C HIS A 160 9.95 -21.96 -8.88
N TYR A 161 10.66 -22.77 -9.65
CA TYR A 161 10.87 -24.19 -9.35
C TYR A 161 11.50 -24.48 -7.97
N ASN A 162 12.32 -23.56 -7.44
CA ASN A 162 12.93 -23.71 -6.11
C ASN A 162 12.06 -23.12 -4.98
N TRP A 163 11.21 -22.12 -5.27
CA TRP A 163 10.60 -21.28 -4.25
C TRP A 163 9.07 -21.40 -4.15
N LYS A 164 8.46 -22.24 -4.99
CA LYS A 164 6.99 -22.40 -5.08
C LYS A 164 6.31 -22.84 -3.79
N GLU A 165 7.06 -23.43 -2.87
CA GLU A 165 6.54 -23.90 -1.57
C GLU A 165 6.47 -22.74 -0.54
N TYR A 166 6.99 -21.56 -0.88
CA TYR A 166 6.97 -20.40 0.00
C TYR A 166 5.95 -19.38 -0.47
N ALA A 167 5.25 -18.78 0.51
CA ALA A 167 4.39 -17.66 0.20
C ALA A 167 5.19 -16.38 -0.06
N ALA A 168 4.63 -15.54 -0.91
CA ALA A 168 5.13 -14.21 -1.24
C ALA A 168 4.27 -13.11 -0.60
N ILE A 169 2.94 -13.32 -0.56
CA ILE A 169 1.98 -12.38 0.00
C ILE A 169 0.97 -13.18 0.81
N THR A 170 0.72 -12.72 2.04
CA THR A 170 -0.18 -13.40 2.97
C THR A 170 -1.14 -12.42 3.62
N LYS A 171 -2.29 -12.93 4.06
CA LYS A 171 -3.29 -12.23 4.83
C LYS A 171 -3.65 -13.05 6.06
N ASN A 172 -3.69 -12.42 7.22
CA ASN A 172 -4.09 -13.05 8.47
C ASN A 172 -5.21 -12.25 9.14
N HIS A 173 -6.16 -12.96 9.71
CA HIS A 173 -7.14 -12.35 10.59
C HIS A 173 -6.62 -12.43 12.02
N TYR A 174 -6.22 -11.30 12.57
CA TYR A 174 -5.67 -11.22 13.92
C TYR A 174 -6.63 -10.55 14.89
N ARG A 175 -7.25 -11.34 15.76
CA ARG A 175 -8.28 -10.90 16.71
C ARG A 175 -9.45 -10.18 16.00
N LYS A 176 -9.52 -8.84 16.06
CA LYS A 176 -10.57 -8.05 15.42
C LYS A 176 -10.17 -7.44 14.07
N GLY A 177 -8.89 -7.43 13.77
CA GLY A 177 -8.33 -6.76 12.59
C GLY A 177 -7.69 -7.72 11.61
N THR A 178 -7.08 -7.13 10.60
CA THR A 178 -6.44 -7.85 9.49
C THR A 178 -4.98 -7.42 9.36
N ALA A 179 -4.10 -8.37 9.10
CA ALA A 179 -2.69 -8.13 8.84
C ALA A 179 -2.29 -8.74 7.48
N ILE A 180 -1.72 -7.92 6.60
CA ILE A 180 -1.23 -8.34 5.28
C ILE A 180 0.29 -8.17 5.25
N TYR A 181 1.01 -9.20 4.83
CA TYR A 181 2.46 -9.14 4.69
C TYR A 181 2.88 -9.36 3.24
N ILE A 182 3.70 -8.45 2.74
CA ILE A 182 4.21 -8.46 1.37
C ILE A 182 5.72 -8.78 1.42
N GLY A 183 6.08 -10.02 1.16
CA GLY A 183 7.45 -10.54 1.32
C GLY A 183 8.41 -10.17 0.19
N CYS A 184 7.96 -9.45 -0.84
CA CYS A 184 8.80 -8.97 -1.94
C CYS A 184 8.28 -7.66 -2.50
N MET A 185 9.11 -6.90 -3.20
CA MET A 185 8.61 -5.83 -4.05
C MET A 185 7.94 -6.43 -5.29
N THR A 186 6.78 -5.92 -5.68
CA THR A 186 6.00 -6.46 -6.81
C THR A 186 5.90 -5.46 -7.96
N ASP A 187 5.30 -5.88 -9.06
CA ASP A 187 4.80 -5.00 -10.09
C ASP A 187 3.62 -4.15 -9.60
N ASP A 188 3.27 -3.08 -10.34
CA ASP A 188 2.24 -2.12 -9.95
C ASP A 188 0.83 -2.74 -9.88
N ASN A 189 0.51 -3.68 -10.78
CA ASN A 189 -0.81 -4.32 -10.81
C ASN A 189 -1.01 -5.24 -9.61
N THR A 190 0.00 -6.02 -9.27
CA THR A 190 0.00 -6.87 -8.07
C THR A 190 -0.11 -6.00 -6.82
N LEU A 191 0.67 -4.93 -6.72
CA LEU A 191 0.55 -4.00 -5.59
C LEU A 191 -0.85 -3.42 -5.47
N LYS A 192 -1.43 -2.93 -6.58
CA LYS A 192 -2.80 -2.39 -6.59
C LYS A 192 -3.81 -3.42 -6.10
N ALA A 193 -3.68 -4.69 -6.50
CA ALA A 193 -4.57 -5.76 -6.03
C ALA A 193 -4.43 -5.99 -4.52
N VAL A 194 -3.21 -5.98 -3.98
CA VAL A 194 -2.96 -6.11 -2.52
C VAL A 194 -3.55 -4.92 -1.75
N LEU A 195 -3.36 -3.69 -2.26
CA LEU A 195 -3.94 -2.50 -1.65
C LEU A 195 -5.46 -2.53 -1.66
N THR A 196 -6.07 -3.00 -2.77
CA THR A 196 -7.52 -3.19 -2.87
C THR A 196 -8.03 -4.17 -1.82
N GLU A 197 -7.32 -5.30 -1.63
CA GLU A 197 -7.64 -6.28 -0.58
C GLU A 197 -7.52 -5.69 0.83
N ALA A 198 -6.50 -4.86 1.06
CA ALA A 198 -6.31 -4.17 2.33
C ALA A 198 -7.46 -3.18 2.61
N PHE A 199 -7.89 -2.40 1.61
CA PHE A 199 -9.00 -1.45 1.75
C PHE A 199 -10.33 -2.14 1.93
N ASN A 200 -10.58 -3.24 1.22
CA ASN A 200 -11.78 -4.07 1.45
C ASN A 200 -11.81 -4.58 2.91
N SER A 201 -10.67 -5.04 3.43
CA SER A 201 -10.55 -5.51 4.83
C SER A 201 -10.71 -4.36 5.85
N ALA A 202 -10.32 -3.14 5.48
CA ALA A 202 -10.42 -1.94 6.32
C ALA A 202 -11.75 -1.20 6.18
N GLU A 203 -12.66 -1.68 5.32
CA GLU A 203 -13.90 -0.99 4.97
C GLU A 203 -13.65 0.47 4.52
N VAL A 204 -12.61 0.65 3.70
CA VAL A 204 -12.28 1.92 3.05
C VAL A 204 -12.78 1.88 1.62
N GLU A 205 -13.63 2.84 1.28
CA GLU A 205 -14.12 3.00 -0.07
C GLU A 205 -13.00 3.50 -1.00
N ILE A 206 -12.77 2.79 -2.11
CA ILE A 206 -11.84 3.22 -3.14
C ILE A 206 -12.61 4.10 -4.11
N PRO A 207 -12.18 5.36 -4.33
CA PRO A 207 -12.86 6.25 -5.28
C PRO A 207 -12.87 5.67 -6.70
N GLU A 208 -13.95 5.92 -7.44
CA GLU A 208 -14.13 5.44 -8.82
C GLU A 208 -13.21 6.14 -9.84
N TYR A 209 -12.54 7.20 -9.42
CA TYR A 209 -11.60 7.94 -10.26
C TYR A 209 -10.30 7.15 -10.45
N SER A 210 -9.77 7.18 -11.66
CA SER A 210 -8.54 6.48 -12.01
C SER A 210 -7.47 7.43 -12.55
N TRP A 211 -6.22 7.10 -12.30
CA TRP A 211 -5.10 7.79 -12.94
C TRP A 211 -5.30 7.90 -14.44
N PRO A 212 -5.06 9.07 -15.05
CA PRO A 212 -4.34 10.24 -14.54
C PRO A 212 -5.21 11.30 -13.85
N VAL A 213 -6.46 11.00 -13.55
CA VAL A 213 -7.33 11.92 -12.83
C VAL A 213 -7.18 11.73 -11.33
N ILE A 214 -6.86 12.81 -10.64
CA ILE A 214 -6.76 12.86 -9.19
C ILE A 214 -7.84 13.79 -8.63
N VAL A 215 -8.60 13.29 -7.67
CA VAL A 215 -9.64 14.06 -6.99
C VAL A 215 -9.28 14.25 -5.53
N ARG A 216 -9.40 15.48 -5.04
CA ARG A 216 -9.18 15.84 -3.64
C ARG A 216 -10.37 16.62 -3.12
N LYS A 217 -10.65 16.48 -1.83
CA LYS A 217 -11.73 17.18 -1.15
C LYS A 217 -11.16 18.05 -0.04
N GLY A 218 -11.78 19.19 0.17
CA GLY A 218 -11.47 20.10 1.27
C GLY A 218 -12.72 20.83 1.73
N THR A 219 -12.59 21.57 2.80
CA THR A 219 -13.64 22.46 3.29
C THR A 219 -13.10 23.88 3.27
N ASN A 220 -13.86 24.82 2.67
CA ASN A 220 -13.48 26.22 2.65
C ASN A 220 -13.86 26.93 3.98
N ASP A 221 -13.47 28.19 4.12
CA ASP A 221 -13.74 28.99 5.33
C ASP A 221 -15.26 29.22 5.59
N LEU A 222 -16.10 28.97 4.59
CA LEU A 222 -17.55 29.03 4.71
C LEU A 222 -18.19 27.70 5.13
N GLY A 223 -17.36 26.67 5.35
CA GLY A 223 -17.83 25.34 5.73
C GLY A 223 -18.36 24.50 4.58
N LYS A 224 -18.22 24.95 3.32
CA LYS A 224 -18.64 24.22 2.14
C LYS A 224 -17.56 23.24 1.68
N CYS A 225 -17.98 22.07 1.19
CA CYS A 225 -17.08 21.14 0.54
C CYS A 225 -16.58 21.71 -0.78
N VAL A 226 -15.28 21.60 -1.03
CA VAL A 226 -14.64 21.99 -2.28
C VAL A 226 -13.93 20.77 -2.84
N ARG A 227 -14.21 20.46 -4.08
CA ARG A 227 -13.64 19.31 -4.79
C ARG A 227 -12.73 19.76 -5.89
N TYR A 228 -11.49 19.28 -5.87
CA TYR A 228 -10.45 19.54 -6.87
C TYR A 228 -10.33 18.32 -7.76
N ILE A 229 -10.55 18.48 -9.06
CA ILE A 229 -10.43 17.43 -10.08
C ILE A 229 -9.25 17.80 -10.97
N LEU A 230 -8.15 17.08 -10.82
CA LEU A 230 -6.87 17.38 -11.47
C LEU A 230 -6.57 16.34 -12.56
N ASN A 231 -6.10 16.83 -13.72
CA ASN A 231 -5.63 15.97 -14.80
C ASN A 231 -4.10 16.01 -14.89
N TYR A 232 -3.46 14.90 -14.54
CA TYR A 232 -2.00 14.73 -14.58
C TYR A 232 -1.52 14.10 -15.90
N SER A 233 -2.13 14.48 -17.03
CA SER A 233 -1.71 13.98 -18.34
C SER A 233 -1.69 15.07 -19.40
N ALA A 234 -1.03 14.76 -20.54
CA ALA A 234 -1.00 15.62 -21.73
C ALA A 234 -2.25 15.48 -22.61
N GLU A 235 -3.23 14.66 -22.19
CA GLU A 235 -4.47 14.41 -22.91
C GLU A 235 -5.66 14.94 -22.12
N GLU A 236 -6.71 15.32 -22.82
CA GLU A 236 -8.00 15.70 -22.23
C GLU A 236 -8.64 14.49 -21.55
N GLN A 237 -9.20 14.68 -20.36
CA GLN A 237 -9.89 13.66 -19.60
C GLN A 237 -11.37 14.02 -19.43
N ASN A 238 -12.26 13.08 -19.75
CA ASN A 238 -13.67 13.18 -19.47
C ASN A 238 -14.00 12.34 -18.22
N VAL A 239 -14.49 13.00 -17.18
CA VAL A 239 -14.66 12.45 -15.85
C VAL A 239 -16.11 12.57 -15.44
N VAL A 240 -16.71 11.49 -14.96
CA VAL A 240 -18.02 11.55 -14.33
C VAL A 240 -17.87 12.17 -12.93
N TYR A 241 -18.59 13.24 -12.70
CA TYR A 241 -18.60 13.89 -11.38
C TYR A 241 -19.42 13.05 -10.39
N HIS A 242 -18.82 12.76 -9.24
CA HIS A 242 -19.48 12.06 -8.13
C HIS A 242 -19.39 12.93 -6.87
N GLY A 243 -20.38 13.81 -6.68
CA GLY A 243 -20.45 14.73 -5.55
C GLY A 243 -21.82 15.37 -5.43
N ALA A 244 -22.01 16.18 -4.41
CA ALA A 244 -23.22 16.99 -4.32
C ALA A 244 -23.27 18.04 -5.45
N ASP A 245 -24.48 18.45 -5.81
CA ASP A 245 -24.64 19.53 -6.79
C ASP A 245 -23.85 20.77 -6.35
N GLY A 246 -23.24 21.45 -7.29
CA GLY A 246 -22.35 22.56 -6.97
C GLY A 246 -22.11 23.50 -8.14
N THR A 247 -21.13 24.37 -7.98
CA THR A 247 -20.70 25.34 -9.00
C THR A 247 -19.20 25.17 -9.30
N GLU A 248 -18.84 25.02 -10.57
CA GLU A 248 -17.44 25.08 -11.02
C GLU A 248 -16.95 26.51 -10.93
N LEU A 249 -15.91 26.76 -10.12
CA LEU A 249 -15.53 28.11 -9.69
C LEU A 249 -14.89 28.97 -10.79
N PHE A 250 -14.33 28.38 -11.86
CA PHE A 250 -13.73 29.16 -12.95
C PHE A 250 -14.72 29.52 -14.05
N SER A 251 -15.64 28.59 -14.38
CA SER A 251 -16.65 28.83 -15.42
C SER A 251 -17.97 29.37 -14.89
N GLU A 252 -18.17 29.31 -13.57
CA GLU A 252 -19.43 29.62 -12.88
C GLU A 252 -20.62 28.75 -13.34
N GLU A 253 -20.32 27.61 -13.97
CA GLU A 253 -21.35 26.66 -14.43
C GLU A 253 -21.79 25.75 -13.29
N SER A 254 -23.06 25.38 -13.30
CA SER A 254 -23.59 24.39 -12.36
C SER A 254 -23.12 23.00 -12.76
N VAL A 255 -22.79 22.17 -11.76
CA VAL A 255 -22.37 20.78 -11.95
C VAL A 255 -23.25 19.89 -11.08
N GLN A 256 -23.74 18.78 -11.64
CA GLN A 256 -24.61 17.83 -10.96
C GLN A 256 -23.95 16.45 -10.85
N ASP A 257 -24.37 15.66 -9.86
CA ASP A 257 -23.94 14.26 -9.74
C ASP A 257 -24.24 13.47 -11.01
N GLY A 258 -23.29 12.66 -11.46
CA GLY A 258 -23.39 11.89 -12.71
C GLY A 258 -23.08 12.68 -13.99
N GLU A 259 -22.83 13.99 -13.91
CA GLU A 259 -22.47 14.80 -15.06
C GLU A 259 -21.03 14.54 -15.53
N SER A 260 -20.82 14.55 -16.86
CA SER A 260 -19.46 14.44 -17.43
C SER A 260 -18.77 15.78 -17.47
N ILE A 261 -17.63 15.89 -16.80
CA ILE A 261 -16.78 17.09 -16.77
C ILE A 261 -15.54 16.84 -17.61
N THR A 262 -15.24 17.76 -18.49
CA THR A 262 -13.99 17.76 -19.26
C THR A 262 -12.90 18.53 -18.53
N VAL A 263 -11.77 17.86 -18.27
CA VAL A 263 -10.57 18.46 -17.68
C VAL A 263 -9.44 18.48 -18.70
N LEU A 264 -9.02 19.66 -19.09
CA LEU A 264 -7.98 19.86 -20.10
C LEU A 264 -6.62 19.30 -19.64
N PRO A 265 -5.66 19.09 -20.57
CA PRO A 265 -4.32 18.63 -20.23
C PRO A 265 -3.64 19.50 -19.18
N TRP A 266 -3.05 18.86 -18.14
CA TRP A 266 -2.32 19.53 -17.04
C TRP A 266 -3.11 20.65 -16.36
N ASN A 267 -4.43 20.50 -16.30
CA ASN A 267 -5.35 21.50 -15.74
C ASN A 267 -6.19 20.89 -14.61
N LEU A 268 -7.03 21.71 -13.99
CA LEU A 268 -7.94 21.30 -12.94
C LEU A 268 -9.31 21.97 -13.10
N LYS A 269 -10.30 21.37 -12.48
CA LYS A 269 -11.61 21.93 -12.19
C LYS A 269 -11.80 22.00 -10.70
N ILE A 270 -12.45 23.05 -10.21
CA ILE A 270 -12.75 23.23 -8.78
C ILE A 270 -14.26 23.40 -8.65
N VAL A 271 -14.91 22.45 -7.94
CA VAL A 271 -16.36 22.50 -7.69
C VAL A 271 -16.60 22.79 -6.22
N GLU A 272 -17.30 23.90 -5.94
CA GLU A 272 -17.85 24.20 -4.61
C GLU A 272 -19.23 23.56 -4.53
N GLU A 273 -19.38 22.59 -3.64
CA GLU A 273 -20.65 21.88 -3.38
C GLU A 273 -21.63 22.79 -2.61
N ALA A 274 -22.92 22.65 -2.91
CA ALA A 274 -23.98 23.52 -2.37
C ALA A 274 -24.22 23.35 -0.86
#